data_9c32f8ea5bcc0debcb66ec4485cc784f
#
_entry.id   9c32f8ea5bcc0debcb66ec4485cc784f
#
_cell.length_a   1.000
_cell.length_b   1.000
_cell.length_c   1.000
_cell.angle_alpha   90.00
_cell.angle_beta   90.00
_cell.angle_gamma   90.00
#
_symmetry.space_group_name_H-M   'P 1'
#
loop_
_entity.id
_entity.type
_entity.pdbx_description
1 polymer ?
#
loop_
_entity_poly.entity_id
_entity_poly.type
_entity_poly.pdbx_seq_one_letter_code
_entity_poly.pdbx_strand_id
1 'polypeptide(L)'
;YYEALAETGKYNTKLETSLLGTVPDREMWANSLCVLECNAFYNNTDNSINMIVGMMGSPFYYSDMPVEELYASLGAFWIGHEISHAFDSNGAQYDLEGNLNNWWPEEDYAGFNARVKKMDEYLDGILIMDDYYVNGSNVDSEMIADMTGLQCALKMAEKEENFDYAVFFEYYARMNASVS
;
A
#
# COMPACT_ATOMS: atom_id res chain seq x y z
N TYR A 1 -4.25 -9.92 32.52
CA TYR A 1 -4.41 -9.85 31.06
C TYR A 1 -5.84 -9.46 30.70
N TYR A 2 -6.87 -10.21 31.10
CA TYR A 2 -8.27 -9.92 30.71
C TYR A 2 -8.79 -8.59 31.27
N GLU A 3 -8.39 -8.21 32.48
CA GLU A 3 -8.71 -6.90 33.05
C GLU A 3 -8.09 -5.76 32.26
N ALA A 4 -6.82 -5.90 31.80
CA ALA A 4 -6.17 -4.91 30.99
C ALA A 4 -6.87 -4.76 29.61
N LEU A 5 -7.25 -5.87 28.98
CA LEU A 5 -8.02 -5.83 27.73
C LEU A 5 -9.36 -5.12 27.91
N ALA A 6 -10.07 -5.41 28.99
CA ALA A 6 -11.36 -4.78 29.28
C ALA A 6 -11.22 -3.26 29.51
N GLU A 7 -10.19 -2.82 30.21
CA GLU A 7 -9.94 -1.39 30.46
C GLU A 7 -9.51 -0.67 29.16
N THR A 8 -8.66 -1.30 28.34
CA THR A 8 -8.31 -0.76 27.01
C THR A 8 -9.55 -0.66 26.12
N GLY A 9 -10.40 -1.68 26.08
CA GLY A 9 -11.65 -1.63 25.32
C GLY A 9 -12.58 -0.51 25.76
N LYS A 10 -12.74 -0.30 27.08
CA LYS A 10 -13.54 0.82 27.63
C LYS A 10 -12.95 2.18 27.24
N TYR A 11 -11.62 2.31 27.30
CA TYR A 11 -10.94 3.54 26.91
C TYR A 11 -11.17 3.86 25.43
N ASN A 12 -10.95 2.88 24.54
CA ASN A 12 -11.14 3.05 23.10
C ASN A 12 -12.59 3.42 22.77
N THR A 13 -13.57 2.69 23.33
CA THR A 13 -15.00 3.00 23.14
C THR A 13 -15.34 4.41 23.61
N LYS A 14 -14.79 4.85 24.74
CA LYS A 14 -15.01 6.20 25.25
C LYS A 14 -14.39 7.25 24.33
N LEU A 15 -13.18 7.00 23.81
CA LEU A 15 -12.52 7.88 22.85
C LEU A 15 -13.34 8.01 21.57
N GLU A 16 -13.68 6.89 20.94
CA GLU A 16 -14.49 6.86 19.71
C GLU A 16 -15.83 7.56 19.88
N THR A 17 -16.51 7.27 21.00
CA THR A 17 -17.80 7.93 21.31
C THR A 17 -17.65 9.44 21.50
N SER A 18 -16.52 9.90 22.03
CA SER A 18 -16.27 11.35 22.24
C SER A 18 -16.06 12.10 20.92
N LEU A 19 -15.73 11.39 19.85
CA LEU A 19 -15.51 11.97 18.53
C LEU A 19 -16.82 12.13 17.71
N LEU A 20 -17.89 11.49 18.15
CA LEU A 20 -19.18 11.57 17.46
C LEU A 20 -19.71 13.02 17.46
N GLY A 21 -19.98 13.53 16.24
CA GLY A 21 -20.46 14.89 16.04
C GLY A 21 -19.40 15.98 16.12
N THR A 22 -18.12 15.62 16.27
CA THR A 22 -17.01 16.56 16.14
C THR A 22 -16.56 16.71 14.67
N VAL A 23 -15.85 17.80 14.37
CA VAL A 23 -15.16 17.93 13.09
C VAL A 23 -13.98 16.94 13.07
N PRO A 24 -13.82 16.13 12.02
CA PRO A 24 -12.68 15.21 11.91
C PRO A 24 -11.35 15.97 12.00
N ASP A 25 -10.49 15.52 12.89
CA ASP A 25 -9.11 15.99 12.99
C ASP A 25 -8.21 15.05 12.16
N ARG A 26 -7.72 15.55 11.03
CA ARG A 26 -6.87 14.77 10.11
C ARG A 26 -5.47 14.48 10.66
N GLU A 27 -5.03 15.24 11.65
CA GLU A 27 -3.75 15.02 12.34
C GLU A 27 -3.84 13.96 13.45
N MET A 28 -5.07 13.52 13.77
CA MET A 28 -5.28 12.54 14.82
C MET A 28 -4.96 11.13 14.31
N TRP A 29 -4.13 10.43 15.03
CA TRP A 29 -3.91 9.00 14.85
C TRP A 29 -5.14 8.21 15.29
N ALA A 30 -6.03 7.93 14.34
CA ALA A 30 -7.32 7.31 14.63
C ALA A 30 -7.25 5.81 14.94
N ASN A 31 -6.15 5.16 14.59
CA ASN A 31 -6.02 3.72 14.71
C ASN A 31 -5.00 3.34 15.77
N SER A 32 -5.40 2.46 16.67
CA SER A 32 -4.48 1.77 17.59
C SER A 32 -3.72 0.68 16.84
N LEU A 33 -2.69 1.08 16.12
CA LEU A 33 -1.82 0.15 15.38
C LEU A 33 -0.82 -0.48 16.32
N CYS A 34 -0.54 -1.76 16.14
CA CYS A 34 0.58 -2.41 16.76
C CYS A 34 1.87 -1.90 16.13
N VAL A 35 2.61 -1.03 16.83
CA VAL A 35 3.86 -0.43 16.34
C VAL A 35 4.98 -1.44 16.04
N LEU A 36 4.82 -2.69 16.46
CA LEU A 36 5.74 -3.80 16.19
C LEU A 36 5.29 -4.67 15.01
N GLU A 37 4.15 -4.37 14.43
CA GLU A 37 3.69 -5.05 13.22
C GLU A 37 4.60 -4.71 12.04
N CYS A 38 4.84 -5.69 11.19
CA CYS A 38 5.62 -5.52 9.97
C CYS A 38 4.65 -5.20 8.83
N ASN A 39 4.21 -3.94 8.74
CA ASN A 39 3.22 -3.51 7.77
C ASN A 39 3.35 -2.01 7.44
N ALA A 40 2.87 -1.63 6.26
CA ALA A 40 2.54 -0.27 5.86
C ALA A 40 1.16 -0.30 5.20
N PHE A 41 0.44 0.80 5.16
CA PHE A 41 -0.83 0.88 4.47
C PHE A 41 -1.20 2.32 4.13
N TYR A 42 -1.91 2.47 3.02
CA TYR A 42 -2.60 3.69 2.66
C TYR A 42 -4.03 3.68 3.21
N ASN A 43 -4.46 4.82 3.77
CA ASN A 43 -5.83 4.97 4.25
C ASN A 43 -6.60 5.93 3.34
N ASN A 44 -7.56 5.40 2.60
CA ASN A 44 -8.39 6.16 1.66
C ASN A 44 -9.23 7.25 2.35
N THR A 45 -9.63 7.03 3.60
CA THR A 45 -10.59 7.92 4.29
C THR A 45 -9.98 9.19 4.85
N ASP A 46 -8.65 9.23 5.03
CA ASP A 46 -7.90 10.40 5.49
C ASP A 46 -6.75 10.78 4.55
N ASN A 47 -6.60 10.03 3.44
CA ASN A 47 -5.57 10.23 2.43
C ASN A 47 -4.16 10.24 3.03
N SER A 48 -3.86 9.25 3.88
CA SER A 48 -2.59 9.14 4.58
C SER A 48 -1.86 7.82 4.27
N ILE A 49 -0.53 7.86 4.35
CA ILE A 49 0.32 6.68 4.37
C ILE A 49 0.75 6.43 5.81
N ASN A 50 0.56 5.21 6.25
CA ASN A 50 0.95 4.76 7.58
C ASN A 50 2.11 3.78 7.47
N MET A 51 3.28 4.16 7.97
CA MET A 51 4.48 3.31 7.99
C MET A 51 4.76 2.90 9.42
N ILE A 52 4.64 1.61 9.69
CA ILE A 52 4.80 1.08 11.04
C ILE A 52 6.29 0.85 11.32
N VAL A 53 6.74 1.28 12.51
CA VAL A 53 8.16 1.25 12.89
C VAL A 53 8.75 -0.17 12.90
N GLY A 54 7.92 -1.21 13.03
CA GLY A 54 8.36 -2.61 12.91
C GLY A 54 9.00 -2.95 11.57
N MET A 55 8.72 -2.17 10.53
CA MET A 55 9.36 -2.29 9.22
C MET A 55 10.66 -1.47 9.08
N MET A 56 10.98 -0.56 10.01
CA MET A 56 12.18 0.29 9.97
C MET A 56 13.44 -0.46 10.39
N GLY A 57 13.59 -1.71 9.96
CA GLY A 57 14.73 -2.57 10.23
C GLY A 57 15.10 -3.45 9.04
N SER A 58 16.24 -4.16 9.13
CA SER A 58 16.63 -5.14 8.11
C SER A 58 15.58 -6.26 7.99
N PRO A 59 15.24 -6.71 6.78
CA PRO A 59 15.89 -6.40 5.49
C PRO A 59 15.37 -5.12 4.82
N PHE A 60 14.35 -4.46 5.32
CA PHE A 60 13.68 -3.37 4.63
C PHE A 60 14.47 -2.07 4.64
N TYR A 61 15.10 -1.76 5.77
CA TYR A 61 15.97 -0.59 5.92
C TYR A 61 17.14 -0.89 6.86
N TYR A 62 18.32 -0.40 6.52
CA TYR A 62 19.49 -0.41 7.38
C TYR A 62 20.43 0.76 7.04
N SER A 63 21.30 1.13 7.99
CA SER A 63 22.27 2.20 7.78
C SER A 63 23.23 1.83 6.63
N ASP A 64 23.56 2.81 5.80
CA ASP A 64 24.43 2.64 4.63
C ASP A 64 23.90 1.69 3.55
N MET A 65 22.56 1.53 3.47
CA MET A 65 21.89 0.76 2.43
C MET A 65 22.21 1.33 1.04
N PRO A 66 22.67 0.52 0.05
CA PRO A 66 22.89 0.97 -1.33
C PRO A 66 21.63 1.59 -1.93
N VAL A 67 21.79 2.55 -2.82
CA VAL A 67 20.64 3.26 -3.45
C VAL A 67 19.73 2.32 -4.22
N GLU A 68 20.29 1.30 -4.86
CA GLU A 68 19.54 0.27 -5.58
C GLU A 68 18.61 -0.52 -4.66
N GLU A 69 19.13 -0.95 -3.51
CA GLU A 69 18.35 -1.67 -2.51
C GLU A 69 17.31 -0.77 -1.85
N LEU A 70 17.70 0.50 -1.57
CA LEU A 70 16.79 1.51 -1.02
C LEU A 70 15.61 1.78 -1.95
N TYR A 71 15.87 1.92 -3.26
CA TYR A 71 14.83 2.15 -4.24
C TYR A 71 13.96 0.91 -4.46
N ALA A 72 14.54 -0.30 -4.38
CA ALA A 72 13.78 -1.53 -4.44
C ALA A 72 12.86 -1.71 -3.23
N SER A 73 13.38 -1.44 -2.03
CA SER A 73 12.63 -1.61 -0.77
C SER A 73 11.71 -0.42 -0.49
N LEU A 74 12.24 0.71 -0.04
CA LEU A 74 11.41 1.85 0.33
C LEU A 74 10.76 2.52 -0.87
N GLY A 75 11.46 2.58 -2.01
CA GLY A 75 10.96 3.25 -3.21
C GLY A 75 9.79 2.49 -3.86
N ALA A 76 10.01 1.26 -4.27
CA ALA A 76 9.04 0.47 -5.02
C ALA A 76 8.09 -0.29 -4.09
N PHE A 77 8.65 -1.12 -3.19
CA PHE A 77 7.89 -2.08 -2.39
C PHE A 77 7.00 -1.42 -1.33
N TRP A 78 7.37 -0.22 -0.86
CA TRP A 78 6.60 0.45 0.18
C TRP A 78 6.00 1.78 -0.24
N ILE A 79 6.81 2.85 -0.27
CA ILE A 79 6.28 4.20 -0.45
C ILE A 79 5.56 4.32 -1.80
N GLY A 80 6.17 3.77 -2.86
CA GLY A 80 5.56 3.77 -4.19
C GLY A 80 4.29 2.93 -4.25
N HIS A 81 4.29 1.75 -3.62
CA HIS A 81 3.13 0.87 -3.49
C HIS A 81 1.99 1.57 -2.73
N GLU A 82 2.25 2.06 -1.51
CA GLU A 82 1.22 2.68 -0.68
C GLU A 82 0.64 3.96 -1.29
N ILE A 83 1.46 4.82 -1.89
CA ILE A 83 0.96 6.00 -2.61
C ILE A 83 0.05 5.58 -3.78
N SER A 84 0.36 4.47 -4.43
CA SER A 84 -0.40 3.99 -5.59
C SER A 84 -1.80 3.52 -5.23
N HIS A 85 -2.03 3.11 -3.99
CA HIS A 85 -3.36 2.78 -3.48
C HIS A 85 -4.35 3.95 -3.52
N ALA A 86 -3.87 5.20 -3.57
CA ALA A 86 -4.73 6.35 -3.82
C ALA A 86 -5.41 6.32 -5.21
N PHE A 87 -4.86 5.54 -6.16
CA PHE A 87 -5.24 5.51 -7.57
C PHE A 87 -5.54 4.10 -8.09
N ASP A 88 -5.61 3.10 -7.23
CA ASP A 88 -6.00 1.74 -7.58
C ASP A 88 -7.53 1.61 -7.79
N SER A 89 -8.02 0.41 -8.02
CA SER A 89 -9.45 0.15 -8.24
C SER A 89 -10.35 0.51 -7.06
N ASN A 90 -9.80 0.53 -5.84
CA ASN A 90 -10.49 0.93 -4.62
C ASN A 90 -10.29 2.44 -4.34
N GLY A 91 -9.04 2.89 -4.31
CA GLY A 91 -8.68 4.27 -3.95
C GLY A 91 -9.18 5.31 -4.95
N ALA A 92 -9.26 4.97 -6.23
CA ALA A 92 -9.80 5.84 -7.27
C ALA A 92 -11.23 6.32 -7.00
N GLN A 93 -11.96 5.66 -6.09
CA GLN A 93 -13.32 6.04 -5.71
C GLN A 93 -13.37 7.15 -4.65
N TYR A 94 -12.23 7.48 -4.03
CA TYR A 94 -12.14 8.47 -2.96
C TYR A 94 -11.51 9.77 -3.47
N ASP A 95 -12.04 10.90 -3.03
CA ASP A 95 -11.46 12.20 -3.31
C ASP A 95 -10.35 12.57 -2.32
N LEU A 96 -9.73 13.74 -2.54
CA LEU A 96 -8.66 14.26 -1.68
C LEU A 96 -9.06 14.37 -0.21
N GLU A 97 -10.33 14.58 0.06
CA GLU A 97 -10.90 14.70 1.40
C GLU A 97 -11.27 13.35 2.02
N GLY A 98 -11.05 12.25 1.31
CA GLY A 98 -11.37 10.90 1.77
C GLY A 98 -12.87 10.57 1.71
N ASN A 99 -13.64 11.33 0.94
CA ASN A 99 -15.04 11.01 0.71
C ASN A 99 -15.17 10.05 -0.47
N LEU A 100 -16.13 9.13 -0.37
CA LEU A 100 -16.52 8.29 -1.51
C LEU A 100 -17.22 9.16 -2.56
N ASN A 101 -16.45 9.69 -3.47
CA ASN A 101 -16.87 10.67 -4.46
C ASN A 101 -16.11 10.48 -5.78
N ASN A 102 -16.82 10.26 -6.86
CA ASN A 102 -16.20 10.16 -8.18
C ASN A 102 -15.73 11.55 -8.66
N TRP A 103 -14.44 11.82 -8.50
CA TRP A 103 -13.78 13.07 -8.86
C TRP A 103 -13.09 13.03 -10.24
N TRP A 104 -13.01 11.84 -10.82
CA TRP A 104 -12.37 11.65 -12.12
C TRP A 104 -13.24 12.18 -13.26
N PRO A 105 -12.66 12.80 -14.32
CA PRO A 105 -13.35 12.99 -15.58
C PRO A 105 -13.88 11.67 -16.10
N GLU A 106 -15.06 11.67 -16.68
CA GLU A 106 -15.74 10.44 -17.14
C GLU A 106 -14.87 9.64 -18.13
N GLU A 107 -14.18 10.35 -19.06
CA GLU A 107 -13.29 9.72 -20.04
C GLU A 107 -12.09 9.05 -19.37
N ASP A 108 -11.47 9.71 -18.37
CA ASP A 108 -10.30 9.17 -17.67
C ASP A 108 -10.68 7.95 -16.83
N TYR A 109 -11.81 8.01 -16.15
CA TYR A 109 -12.32 6.88 -15.36
C TYR A 109 -12.69 5.69 -16.24
N ALA A 110 -13.32 5.92 -17.40
CA ALA A 110 -13.59 4.87 -18.37
C ALA A 110 -12.30 4.25 -18.93
N GLY A 111 -11.29 5.08 -19.22
CA GLY A 111 -9.96 4.63 -19.65
C GLY A 111 -9.23 3.81 -18.58
N PHE A 112 -9.33 4.21 -17.31
CA PHE A 112 -8.80 3.47 -16.17
C PHE A 112 -9.46 2.09 -16.06
N ASN A 113 -10.80 2.05 -15.97
CA ASN A 113 -11.56 0.81 -15.86
C ASN A 113 -11.29 -0.17 -17.02
N ALA A 114 -11.09 0.34 -18.23
CA ALA A 114 -10.74 -0.49 -19.38
C ALA A 114 -9.35 -1.16 -19.24
N ARG A 115 -8.42 -0.52 -18.52
CA ARG A 115 -7.09 -1.11 -18.22
C ARG A 115 -7.18 -2.11 -17.09
N VAL A 116 -7.91 -1.78 -16.01
CA VAL A 116 -8.17 -2.70 -14.89
C VAL A 116 -8.78 -3.99 -15.42
N LYS A 117 -9.83 -3.90 -16.23
CA LYS A 117 -10.46 -5.08 -16.83
C LYS A 117 -9.49 -5.98 -17.62
N LYS A 118 -8.57 -5.40 -18.37
CA LYS A 118 -7.56 -6.19 -19.09
C LYS A 118 -6.59 -6.89 -18.15
N MET A 119 -6.30 -6.27 -17.02
CA MET A 119 -5.45 -6.87 -15.99
C MET A 119 -6.19 -8.02 -15.31
N ASP A 120 -7.46 -7.83 -14.97
CA ASP A 120 -8.30 -8.90 -14.40
C ASP A 120 -8.36 -10.12 -15.32
N GLU A 121 -8.63 -9.89 -16.62
CA GLU A 121 -8.66 -10.96 -17.63
C GLU A 121 -7.31 -11.70 -17.75
N TYR A 122 -6.19 -11.01 -17.55
CA TYR A 122 -4.86 -11.63 -17.53
C TYR A 122 -4.65 -12.43 -16.24
N LEU A 123 -5.01 -11.89 -15.09
CA LEU A 123 -4.84 -12.51 -13.78
C LEU A 123 -5.73 -13.74 -13.60
N ASP A 124 -6.98 -13.70 -14.08
CA ASP A 124 -7.94 -14.82 -14.04
C ASP A 124 -7.41 -16.10 -14.72
N GLY A 125 -6.45 -15.96 -15.64
CA GLY A 125 -5.81 -17.09 -16.32
C GLY A 125 -4.66 -17.74 -15.54
N ILE A 126 -4.27 -17.21 -14.38
CA ILE A 126 -3.13 -17.69 -13.61
C ILE A 126 -3.56 -18.81 -12.67
N LEU A 127 -3.00 -20.02 -12.88
CA LEU A 127 -3.18 -21.14 -11.99
C LEU A 127 -2.34 -20.97 -10.72
N ILE A 128 -2.96 -21.05 -9.55
CA ILE A 128 -2.27 -20.95 -8.25
C ILE A 128 -1.83 -22.34 -7.81
N MET A 129 -2.79 -23.27 -7.70
CA MET A 129 -2.56 -24.61 -7.20
C MET A 129 -3.73 -25.53 -7.59
N ASP A 130 -3.45 -26.75 -8.00
CA ASP A 130 -4.48 -27.72 -8.47
C ASP A 130 -5.41 -27.12 -9.52
N ASP A 131 -6.69 -26.96 -9.22
CA ASP A 131 -7.70 -26.36 -10.07
C ASP A 131 -8.09 -24.92 -9.64
N TYR A 132 -7.30 -24.29 -8.75
CA TYR A 132 -7.57 -22.94 -8.25
C TYR A 132 -6.85 -21.88 -9.08
N TYR A 133 -7.62 -20.99 -9.66
CA TYR A 133 -7.15 -19.86 -10.43
C TYR A 133 -7.26 -18.55 -9.65
N VAL A 134 -6.40 -17.57 -9.99
CA VAL A 134 -6.54 -16.22 -9.48
C VAL A 134 -7.90 -15.66 -9.90
N ASN A 135 -8.57 -14.97 -9.00
CA ASN A 135 -9.68 -14.06 -9.35
C ASN A 135 -9.08 -12.65 -9.47
N GLY A 136 -8.97 -12.15 -10.70
CA GLY A 136 -8.29 -10.88 -11.01
C GLY A 136 -8.84 -9.72 -10.20
N SER A 137 -10.15 -9.58 -10.12
CA SER A 137 -10.80 -8.48 -9.39
C SER A 137 -10.60 -8.50 -7.85
N ASN A 138 -10.08 -9.60 -7.31
CA ASN A 138 -9.73 -9.67 -5.88
C ASN A 138 -8.29 -9.22 -5.60
N VAL A 139 -7.46 -9.10 -6.64
CA VAL A 139 -6.03 -8.81 -6.50
C VAL A 139 -5.56 -7.63 -7.37
N ASP A 140 -6.44 -7.04 -8.16
CA ASP A 140 -6.12 -5.96 -9.10
C ASP A 140 -5.58 -4.70 -8.37
N SER A 141 -6.14 -4.35 -7.22
CA SER A 141 -5.70 -3.23 -6.39
C SER A 141 -4.22 -3.37 -6.01
N GLU A 142 -3.83 -4.52 -5.45
CA GLU A 142 -2.46 -4.82 -5.06
C GLU A 142 -1.52 -4.85 -6.28
N MET A 143 -1.97 -5.44 -7.39
CA MET A 143 -1.18 -5.50 -8.62
C MET A 143 -0.96 -4.11 -9.22
N ILE A 144 -1.96 -3.22 -9.17
CA ILE A 144 -1.82 -1.81 -9.61
C ILE A 144 -0.80 -1.10 -8.74
N ALA A 145 -0.89 -1.28 -7.42
CA ALA A 145 0.03 -0.67 -6.47
C ALA A 145 1.46 -1.12 -6.69
N ASP A 146 1.70 -2.42 -6.82
CA ASP A 146 3.02 -3.01 -7.11
C ASP A 146 3.61 -2.50 -8.44
N MET A 147 2.83 -2.57 -9.51
CA MET A 147 3.30 -2.13 -10.84
C MET A 147 3.62 -0.65 -10.88
N THR A 148 2.80 0.18 -10.24
CA THR A 148 2.98 1.63 -10.22
C THR A 148 4.16 2.02 -9.33
N GLY A 149 4.26 1.42 -8.14
CA GLY A 149 5.40 1.62 -7.24
C GLY A 149 6.73 1.26 -7.91
N LEU A 150 6.78 0.10 -8.57
CA LEU A 150 7.96 -0.35 -9.31
C LEU A 150 8.30 0.63 -10.44
N GLN A 151 7.34 1.08 -11.23
CA GLN A 151 7.57 2.05 -12.31
C GLN A 151 8.08 3.40 -11.80
N CYS A 152 7.55 3.87 -10.68
CA CYS A 152 8.00 5.10 -10.04
C CYS A 152 9.47 5.00 -9.59
N ALA A 153 9.84 3.91 -8.93
CA ALA A 153 11.22 3.67 -8.50
C ALA A 153 12.18 3.57 -9.68
N LEU A 154 11.79 2.88 -10.76
CA LEU A 154 12.61 2.79 -11.98
C LEU A 154 12.82 4.17 -12.64
N LYS A 155 11.79 5.03 -12.70
CA LYS A 155 11.93 6.40 -13.19
C LYS A 155 12.82 7.29 -12.33
N MET A 156 12.87 7.02 -11.02
CA MET A 156 13.83 7.68 -10.14
C MET A 156 15.24 7.18 -10.42
N ALA A 157 15.41 5.86 -10.59
CA ALA A 157 16.68 5.21 -10.91
C ALA A 157 17.34 5.74 -12.20
N GLU A 158 16.54 6.12 -13.21
CA GLU A 158 17.05 6.76 -14.43
C GLU A 158 17.84 8.06 -14.19
N LYS A 159 17.69 8.67 -13.03
CA LYS A 159 18.38 9.92 -12.65
C LYS A 159 19.66 9.67 -11.87
N GLU A 160 19.90 8.44 -11.44
CA GLU A 160 21.09 8.05 -10.70
C GLU A 160 22.22 7.66 -11.65
N GLU A 161 23.42 8.17 -11.37
CA GLU A 161 24.61 7.78 -12.13
C GLU A 161 25.06 6.36 -11.74
N ASN A 162 25.30 5.51 -12.72
CA ASN A 162 25.81 4.14 -12.53
C ASN A 162 24.88 3.22 -11.72
N PHE A 163 23.58 3.42 -11.78
CA PHE A 163 22.60 2.58 -11.09
C PHE A 163 22.63 1.13 -11.60
N ASP A 164 22.80 0.17 -10.69
CA ASP A 164 22.82 -1.26 -11.02
C ASP A 164 21.41 -1.87 -10.95
N TYR A 165 20.76 -1.97 -12.10
CA TYR A 165 19.42 -2.57 -12.20
C TYR A 165 19.38 -4.05 -11.79
N ALA A 166 20.48 -4.79 -11.90
CA ALA A 166 20.51 -6.19 -11.47
C ALA A 166 20.40 -6.29 -9.95
N VAL A 167 21.14 -5.45 -9.21
CA VAL A 167 21.04 -5.33 -7.74
C VAL A 167 19.63 -4.92 -7.34
N PHE A 168 19.07 -3.90 -8.01
CA PHE A 168 17.70 -3.44 -7.74
C PHE A 168 16.67 -4.56 -7.88
N PHE A 169 16.66 -5.27 -9.01
CA PHE A 169 15.66 -6.32 -9.24
C PHE A 169 15.87 -7.56 -8.36
N GLU A 170 17.13 -7.92 -8.05
CA GLU A 170 17.41 -8.98 -7.10
C GLU A 170 16.85 -8.65 -5.72
N TYR A 171 17.07 -7.40 -5.26
CA TYR A 171 16.57 -6.97 -3.97
C TYR A 171 15.05 -6.87 -3.94
N TYR A 172 14.43 -6.34 -4.98
CA TYR A 172 12.98 -6.29 -5.12
C TYR A 172 12.36 -7.69 -5.05
N ALA A 173 12.96 -8.67 -5.75
CA ALA A 173 12.53 -10.06 -5.68
C ALA A 173 12.66 -10.66 -4.28
N ARG A 174 13.72 -10.29 -3.54
CA ARG A 174 13.92 -10.73 -2.13
C ARG A 174 12.85 -10.16 -1.19
N MET A 175 12.42 -8.90 -1.40
CA MET A 175 11.34 -8.30 -0.61
C MET A 175 10.01 -9.04 -0.80
N ASN A 176 9.76 -9.54 -2.00
CA ASN A 176 8.56 -10.30 -2.34
C ASN A 176 8.66 -11.81 -2.02
N ALA A 177 9.82 -12.29 -1.59
CA ALA A 177 10.01 -13.69 -1.28
C ALA A 177 9.32 -14.06 0.04
N SER A 178 8.36 -14.98 -0.02
CA SER A 178 7.77 -15.59 1.15
C SER A 178 8.32 -16.99 1.38
N VAL A 179 8.51 -17.35 2.65
CA VAL A 179 8.83 -18.74 3.04
C VAL A 179 7.52 -19.40 3.45
N SER A 180 7.08 -20.38 2.67
CA SER A 180 5.93 -21.23 2.98
C SER A 180 6.31 -22.42 3.86
#